data_109b975930dbadb4777d7908d6ce5f73
#
_entry.id   109b975930dbadb4777d7908d6ce5f73
#
_cell.length_a   1.000
_cell.length_b   1.000
_cell.length_c   1.000
_cell.angle_alpha   90.00
_cell.angle_beta   90.00
_cell.angle_gamma   90.00
#
_symmetry.space_group_name_H-M   'P 1'
#
loop_
_entity.id
_entity.type
_entity.pdbx_description
1 polymer ?
#
loop_
_entity_poly.entity_id
_entity_poly.type
_entity_poly.pdbx_seq_one_letter_code
_entity_poly.pdbx_strand_id
1 'polypeptide(L)'
;MAGNPARRPHAIMIPYPYQGHINPFVSLAVKLASQGFTITFINTQSVHRRISRAQTATGHADIFSGARDSGLDIRYATVCDGFPLGFDRSLNHDQFVEGLIHVFSAHVDELVGNLADSDPPVTCLIADTFYVWASYIARKYNLVYVSFWTEPALVLSLYYHLDLLKKNGHFGSQAKRKDMIDYIPGVGAMKPTDLMSYLQADDICTVVHRVIYRAFEDVKKADIIICNTVEELELNTLSALHRKQHTYAIGPIVSGFTNQEVATSLWSESDCTPWLNSKPNRSVLYVSFGSHAHTTSKQEIWEIARGLLISGVNFVWVIRPDIVNSDEANFLPPGFENGMKGRGLIVQWCSQIKVISHPAIGGFLSHCGWNSVLESIWSRVPLICFPLFTDQFTNRKLVVNDWKIGINLCDRASIMRDEVEEKIKYLMSGESSEELRNAIKEVSRKLEYALTSDGSSEKNFRVFIEDMKAHIKKKAGVAFDVQDQTIGHVWAPTAVKLCEQTICSLSNNLN
;
A
#
# COMPACT_ATOMS: atom_id res chain seq x y z
N MET A 1 -8.22 -45.56 15.28
CA MET A 1 -7.18 -44.79 14.57
C MET A 1 -7.26 -43.36 15.10
N ALA A 2 -6.32 -42.94 15.95
CA ALA A 2 -6.27 -41.59 16.43
C ALA A 2 -5.94 -40.68 15.21
N GLY A 3 -6.87 -39.79 14.85
CA GLY A 3 -6.66 -38.82 13.79
C GLY A 3 -5.42 -37.99 14.11
N ASN A 4 -4.47 -37.96 13.17
CA ASN A 4 -3.31 -37.11 13.24
C ASN A 4 -3.80 -35.65 13.50
N PRO A 5 -3.37 -34.96 14.58
CA PRO A 5 -3.83 -33.62 14.85
C PRO A 5 -3.53 -32.80 13.60
N ALA A 6 -4.55 -32.12 13.05
CA ALA A 6 -4.42 -31.31 11.83
C ALA A 6 -3.22 -30.40 12.02
N ARG A 7 -2.15 -30.61 11.24
CA ARG A 7 -0.92 -29.80 11.31
C ARG A 7 -1.29 -28.33 11.14
N ARG A 8 -0.76 -27.46 12.00
CA ARG A 8 -1.00 -26.01 11.93
C ARG A 8 -0.52 -25.49 10.58
N PRO A 9 -1.32 -24.70 9.85
CA PRO A 9 -0.84 -24.08 8.63
C PRO A 9 0.33 -23.13 8.92
N HIS A 10 1.36 -23.15 8.07
CA HIS A 10 2.51 -22.26 8.19
C HIS A 10 2.60 -21.37 6.95
N ALA A 11 2.45 -20.08 7.16
CA ALA A 11 2.50 -19.06 6.09
C ALA A 11 3.82 -18.29 6.10
N ILE A 12 4.50 -18.24 4.96
CA ILE A 12 5.53 -17.23 4.71
C ILE A 12 4.83 -15.97 4.24
N MET A 13 5.18 -14.81 4.81
CA MET A 13 4.60 -13.50 4.45
C MET A 13 5.69 -12.52 4.04
N ILE A 14 5.53 -11.91 2.86
CA ILE A 14 6.56 -11.05 2.26
C ILE A 14 5.93 -9.75 1.76
N PRO A 15 6.01 -8.63 2.51
CA PRO A 15 5.57 -7.32 2.05
C PRO A 15 6.53 -6.72 1.03
N TYR A 16 6.03 -5.90 0.11
CA TYR A 16 6.87 -5.00 -0.65
C TYR A 16 7.54 -3.99 0.31
N PRO A 17 8.83 -3.62 0.14
CA PRO A 17 9.64 -2.98 1.19
C PRO A 17 9.36 -1.47 1.35
N TYR A 18 8.10 -1.08 1.32
CA TYR A 18 7.61 0.28 1.59
C TYR A 18 6.63 0.30 2.75
N GLN A 19 6.60 1.40 3.50
CA GLN A 19 5.75 1.57 4.70
C GLN A 19 4.28 1.21 4.44
N GLY A 20 3.75 1.64 3.28
CA GLY A 20 2.35 1.40 2.88
C GLY A 20 1.99 -0.07 2.70
N HIS A 21 2.97 -0.92 2.43
CA HIS A 21 2.82 -2.37 2.26
C HIS A 21 3.15 -3.14 3.54
N ILE A 22 4.20 -2.71 4.27
CA ILE A 22 4.64 -3.36 5.51
C ILE A 22 3.54 -3.32 6.57
N ASN A 23 2.89 -2.17 6.77
CA ASN A 23 1.88 -1.99 7.81
C ASN A 23 0.70 -2.98 7.69
N PRO A 24 0.01 -3.09 6.53
CA PRO A 24 -1.08 -4.05 6.40
C PRO A 24 -0.60 -5.51 6.48
N PHE A 25 0.60 -5.83 5.98
CA PHE A 25 1.17 -7.17 6.11
C PHE A 25 1.45 -7.57 7.56
N VAL A 26 1.99 -6.66 8.37
CA VAL A 26 2.23 -6.89 9.81
C VAL A 26 0.91 -7.12 10.54
N SER A 27 -0.10 -6.29 10.28
CA SER A 27 -1.42 -6.44 10.90
C SER A 27 -2.09 -7.75 10.48
N LEU A 28 -1.99 -8.14 9.21
CA LEU A 28 -2.49 -9.43 8.72
C LEU A 28 -1.74 -10.61 9.35
N ALA A 29 -0.41 -10.51 9.54
CA ALA A 29 0.38 -11.54 10.19
C ALA A 29 -0.09 -11.81 11.63
N VAL A 30 -0.34 -10.74 12.39
CA VAL A 30 -0.90 -10.85 13.76
C VAL A 30 -2.29 -11.48 13.73
N LYS A 31 -3.16 -11.02 12.79
CA LYS A 31 -4.53 -11.55 12.65
C LYS A 31 -4.53 -13.04 12.28
N LEU A 32 -3.67 -13.50 11.36
CA LEU A 32 -3.55 -14.92 11.01
C LEU A 32 -2.95 -15.75 12.14
N ALA A 33 -1.93 -15.25 12.82
CA ALA A 33 -1.35 -15.95 13.98
C ALA A 33 -2.37 -16.15 15.10
N SER A 34 -3.26 -15.17 15.34
CA SER A 34 -4.37 -15.31 16.30
C SER A 34 -5.40 -16.38 15.89
N GLN A 35 -5.45 -16.76 14.61
CA GLN A 35 -6.25 -17.88 14.10
C GLN A 35 -5.49 -19.22 14.07
N GLY A 36 -4.36 -19.29 14.77
CA GLY A 36 -3.58 -20.52 14.95
C GLY A 36 -2.63 -20.86 13.80
N PHE A 37 -2.29 -19.89 12.94
CA PHE A 37 -1.23 -20.05 11.95
C PHE A 37 0.14 -19.87 12.60
N THR A 38 1.13 -20.60 12.12
CA THR A 38 2.53 -20.24 12.26
C THR A 38 2.87 -19.27 11.13
N ILE A 39 3.52 -18.15 11.46
CA ILE A 39 3.90 -17.14 10.49
C ILE A 39 5.44 -17.05 10.43
N THR A 40 6.02 -17.09 9.24
CA THR A 40 7.39 -16.60 9.01
C THR A 40 7.31 -15.31 8.21
N PHE A 41 7.56 -14.19 8.88
CA PHE A 41 7.52 -12.86 8.27
C PHE A 41 8.90 -12.46 7.77
N ILE A 42 9.00 -12.08 6.48
CA ILE A 42 10.26 -11.75 5.83
C ILE A 42 10.29 -10.27 5.48
N ASN A 43 11.28 -9.54 6.01
CA ASN A 43 11.61 -8.19 5.59
C ASN A 43 12.99 -8.15 4.89
N THR A 44 13.26 -7.08 4.14
CA THR A 44 14.63 -6.82 3.71
C THR A 44 15.48 -6.38 4.90
N GLN A 45 16.79 -6.67 4.85
CA GLN A 45 17.74 -6.21 5.87
C GLN A 45 17.73 -4.67 6.00
N SER A 46 17.51 -3.96 4.90
CA SER A 46 17.41 -2.50 4.89
C SER A 46 16.19 -2.00 5.68
N VAL A 47 15.01 -2.59 5.46
CA VAL A 47 13.78 -2.28 6.20
C VAL A 47 13.98 -2.58 7.69
N HIS A 48 14.47 -3.76 8.03
CA HIS A 48 14.75 -4.13 9.42
C HIS A 48 15.66 -3.11 10.11
N ARG A 49 16.77 -2.72 9.47
CA ARG A 49 17.69 -1.72 10.02
C ARG A 49 17.03 -0.36 10.24
N ARG A 50 16.16 0.09 9.32
CA ARG A 50 15.44 1.37 9.46
C ARG A 50 14.48 1.32 10.65
N ILE A 51 13.68 0.26 10.77
CA ILE A 51 12.76 0.06 11.90
C ILE A 51 13.54 0.02 13.22
N SER A 52 14.62 -0.79 13.30
CA SER A 52 15.44 -0.90 14.51
C SER A 52 16.06 0.43 14.94
N ARG A 53 16.48 1.28 13.99
CA ARG A 53 16.98 2.62 14.27
C ARG A 53 15.89 3.57 14.76
N ALA A 54 14.67 3.44 14.22
CA ALA A 54 13.54 4.26 14.66
C ALA A 54 13.10 3.93 16.09
N GLN A 55 13.36 2.71 16.56
CA GLN A 55 12.92 2.16 17.84
C GLN A 55 14.02 2.11 18.91
N THR A 56 15.06 2.91 18.82
CA THR A 56 16.25 2.85 19.71
C THR A 56 15.97 2.86 21.21
N ALA A 57 14.75 3.18 21.66
CA ALA A 57 14.35 3.21 23.05
C ALA A 57 13.79 1.88 23.60
N THR A 58 13.43 0.90 22.76
CA THR A 58 12.66 -0.29 23.23
C THR A 58 13.48 -1.56 23.42
N GLY A 59 14.71 -1.63 22.91
CA GLY A 59 15.62 -2.78 23.11
C GLY A 59 15.13 -4.13 22.55
N HIS A 60 14.05 -4.16 21.75
CA HIS A 60 13.49 -5.39 21.20
C HIS A 60 14.33 -5.93 20.03
N ALA A 61 14.46 -7.26 19.95
CA ALA A 61 15.21 -7.94 18.91
C ALA A 61 14.59 -7.78 17.51
N ASP A 62 13.25 -7.75 17.44
CA ASP A 62 12.49 -7.49 16.22
C ASP A 62 11.06 -6.97 16.53
N ILE A 63 10.32 -6.62 15.47
CA ILE A 63 8.98 -5.99 15.55
C ILE A 63 7.90 -6.88 16.18
N PHE A 64 8.06 -8.21 16.22
CA PHE A 64 7.05 -9.14 16.72
C PHE A 64 7.33 -9.67 18.13
N SER A 65 8.32 -9.14 18.85
CA SER A 65 8.63 -9.61 20.20
C SER A 65 7.40 -9.56 21.12
N GLY A 66 6.67 -8.44 21.18
CA GLY A 66 5.46 -8.30 21.99
C GLY A 66 4.32 -9.24 21.55
N ALA A 67 4.21 -9.53 20.25
CA ALA A 67 3.23 -10.51 19.75
C ALA A 67 3.57 -11.92 20.21
N ARG A 68 4.85 -12.30 20.21
CA ARG A 68 5.31 -13.59 20.76
C ARG A 68 5.12 -13.70 22.26
N ASP A 69 5.37 -12.62 23.00
CA ASP A 69 5.10 -12.58 24.45
C ASP A 69 3.62 -12.80 24.78
N SER A 70 2.73 -12.46 23.83
CA SER A 70 1.29 -12.74 23.90
C SER A 70 0.91 -14.15 23.41
N GLY A 71 1.88 -15.02 23.11
CA GLY A 71 1.68 -16.42 22.71
C GLY A 71 1.43 -16.64 21.22
N LEU A 72 1.65 -15.66 20.35
CA LEU A 72 1.51 -15.83 18.91
C LEU A 72 2.78 -16.44 18.28
N ASP A 73 2.61 -17.42 17.40
CA ASP A 73 3.71 -18.09 16.70
C ASP A 73 4.11 -17.29 15.44
N ILE A 74 4.88 -16.22 15.64
CA ILE A 74 5.40 -15.40 14.56
C ILE A 74 6.93 -15.42 14.59
N ARG A 75 7.50 -15.98 13.54
CA ARG A 75 8.94 -16.02 13.28
C ARG A 75 9.30 -14.84 12.39
N TYR A 76 10.48 -14.27 12.59
CA TYR A 76 10.95 -13.11 11.83
C TYR A 76 12.27 -13.41 11.15
N ALA A 77 12.34 -13.16 9.86
CA ALA A 77 13.55 -13.35 9.07
C ALA A 77 13.87 -12.10 8.25
N THR A 78 15.14 -11.90 7.96
CA THR A 78 15.60 -10.80 7.09
C THR A 78 16.41 -11.34 5.94
N VAL A 79 16.21 -10.77 4.75
CA VAL A 79 16.84 -11.18 3.50
C VAL A 79 17.51 -9.97 2.85
N CYS A 80 18.66 -10.18 2.25
CA CYS A 80 19.38 -9.14 1.49
C CYS A 80 18.62 -8.82 0.19
N ASP A 81 18.44 -7.55 -0.11
CA ASP A 81 17.84 -7.06 -1.35
C ASP A 81 18.86 -6.82 -2.48
N GLY A 82 20.10 -7.28 -2.29
CA GLY A 82 21.19 -7.16 -3.25
C GLY A 82 22.06 -5.91 -3.08
N PHE A 83 21.72 -5.02 -2.12
CA PHE A 83 22.46 -3.77 -1.93
C PHE A 83 23.01 -3.62 -0.50
N PRO A 84 24.14 -2.92 -0.35
CA PRO A 84 24.63 -2.53 0.96
C PRO A 84 23.62 -1.74 1.76
N LEU A 85 23.65 -1.83 3.09
CA LEU A 85 22.70 -1.15 3.98
C LEU A 85 22.74 0.39 3.85
N GLY A 86 23.84 0.96 3.37
CA GLY A 86 23.99 2.40 3.11
C GLY A 86 23.58 2.87 1.72
N PHE A 87 23.16 1.95 0.84
CA PHE A 87 22.69 2.28 -0.50
C PHE A 87 21.39 3.08 -0.42
N ASP A 88 21.31 4.21 -1.14
CA ASP A 88 20.11 5.01 -1.22
C ASP A 88 19.14 4.43 -2.26
N ARG A 89 18.14 3.73 -1.75
CA ARG A 89 17.11 3.05 -2.55
C ARG A 89 16.10 4.00 -3.16
N SER A 90 15.99 5.21 -2.62
CA SER A 90 15.06 6.22 -3.11
C SER A 90 15.64 6.95 -4.31
N LEU A 91 16.90 7.37 -4.24
CA LEU A 91 17.61 8.00 -5.35
C LEU A 91 17.92 7.03 -6.49
N ASN A 92 18.08 5.73 -6.18
CA ASN A 92 18.41 4.69 -7.14
C ASN A 92 17.25 3.70 -7.30
N HIS A 93 16.06 4.22 -7.48
CA HIS A 93 14.81 3.44 -7.49
C HIS A 93 14.82 2.29 -8.51
N ASP A 94 15.21 2.55 -9.75
CA ASP A 94 15.22 1.54 -10.82
C ASP A 94 16.19 0.39 -10.51
N GLN A 95 17.38 0.71 -10.00
CA GLN A 95 18.35 -0.32 -9.57
C GLN A 95 17.81 -1.13 -8.40
N PHE A 96 17.15 -0.46 -7.46
CA PHE A 96 16.52 -1.13 -6.32
C PHE A 96 15.42 -2.10 -6.77
N VAL A 97 14.56 -1.69 -7.68
CA VAL A 97 13.51 -2.54 -8.25
C VAL A 97 14.10 -3.75 -9.00
N GLU A 98 15.17 -3.56 -9.78
CA GLU A 98 15.88 -4.68 -10.43
C GLU A 98 16.48 -5.65 -9.38
N GLY A 99 17.00 -5.13 -8.27
CA GLY A 99 17.45 -5.95 -7.13
C GLY A 99 16.35 -6.80 -6.54
N LEU A 100 15.14 -6.27 -6.39
CA LEU A 100 13.97 -7.01 -5.89
C LEU A 100 13.54 -8.11 -6.86
N ILE A 101 13.68 -7.89 -8.17
CA ILE A 101 13.31 -8.88 -9.18
C ILE A 101 14.31 -10.05 -9.21
N HIS A 102 15.61 -9.77 -9.12
CA HIS A 102 16.65 -10.74 -9.45
C HIS A 102 17.40 -11.28 -8.22
N VAL A 103 17.81 -10.40 -7.31
CA VAL A 103 18.65 -10.79 -6.17
C VAL A 103 17.80 -11.17 -4.96
N PHE A 104 16.86 -10.32 -4.59
CA PHE A 104 15.96 -10.60 -3.47
C PHE A 104 15.15 -11.88 -3.69
N SER A 105 14.65 -12.09 -4.93
CA SER A 105 13.92 -13.32 -5.29
C SER A 105 14.76 -14.59 -5.10
N ALA A 106 16.04 -14.56 -5.46
CA ALA A 106 16.94 -15.70 -5.29
C ALA A 106 17.20 -16.02 -3.81
N HIS A 107 17.43 -14.98 -2.99
CA HIS A 107 17.61 -15.16 -1.55
C HIS A 107 16.32 -15.63 -0.84
N VAL A 108 15.15 -15.17 -1.31
CA VAL A 108 13.86 -15.67 -0.80
C VAL A 108 13.67 -17.13 -1.19
N ASP A 109 13.98 -17.51 -2.43
CA ASP A 109 13.92 -18.89 -2.89
C ASP A 109 14.80 -19.84 -2.04
N GLU A 110 16.03 -19.41 -1.73
CA GLU A 110 16.94 -20.14 -0.84
C GLU A 110 16.35 -20.27 0.58
N LEU A 111 15.81 -19.18 1.14
CA LEU A 111 15.19 -19.21 2.48
C LEU A 111 13.98 -20.12 2.52
N VAL A 112 13.12 -20.10 1.50
CA VAL A 112 11.94 -20.99 1.41
C VAL A 112 12.39 -22.44 1.33
N GLY A 113 13.45 -22.74 0.57
CA GLY A 113 14.06 -24.08 0.51
C GLY A 113 14.56 -24.56 1.87
N ASN A 114 15.24 -23.69 2.62
CA ASN A 114 15.74 -24.01 3.96
C ASN A 114 14.60 -24.21 5.00
N LEU A 115 13.42 -23.66 4.75
CA LEU A 115 12.24 -23.82 5.60
C LEU A 115 11.38 -25.03 5.23
N ALA A 116 11.71 -25.76 4.16
CA ALA A 116 10.93 -26.93 3.72
C ALA A 116 10.78 -28.00 4.84
N ASP A 117 11.85 -28.20 5.65
CA ASP A 117 11.88 -29.15 6.77
C ASP A 117 11.53 -28.51 8.12
N SER A 118 10.95 -27.31 8.14
CA SER A 118 10.53 -26.64 9.39
C SER A 118 9.36 -27.35 10.06
N ASP A 119 9.22 -27.16 11.38
CA ASP A 119 8.08 -27.64 12.15
C ASP A 119 7.25 -26.44 12.68
N PRO A 120 5.98 -26.33 12.26
CA PRO A 120 5.32 -27.05 11.17
C PRO A 120 5.92 -26.69 9.77
N PRO A 121 5.79 -27.58 8.77
CA PRO A 121 6.28 -27.33 7.42
C PRO A 121 5.51 -26.17 6.78
N VAL A 122 6.18 -25.39 5.92
CA VAL A 122 5.56 -24.30 5.16
C VAL A 122 4.49 -24.86 4.23
N THR A 123 3.32 -24.25 4.23
CA THR A 123 2.15 -24.67 3.43
C THR A 123 1.63 -23.60 2.49
N CYS A 124 1.90 -22.32 2.76
CA CYS A 124 1.47 -21.23 1.90
C CYS A 124 2.47 -20.09 1.87
N LEU A 125 2.42 -19.33 0.77
CA LEU A 125 3.15 -18.10 0.53
C LEU A 125 2.15 -16.98 0.34
N ILE A 126 2.16 -15.99 1.24
CA ILE A 126 1.40 -14.75 1.13
C ILE A 126 2.39 -13.66 0.72
N ALA A 127 2.33 -13.22 -0.52
CA ALA A 127 3.27 -12.25 -1.06
C ALA A 127 2.55 -11.00 -1.56
N ASP A 128 3.25 -9.88 -1.50
CA ASP A 128 2.77 -8.65 -2.12
C ASP A 128 2.59 -8.85 -3.62
N THR A 129 1.51 -8.29 -4.17
CA THR A 129 1.15 -8.44 -5.58
C THR A 129 2.23 -7.93 -6.54
N PHE A 130 3.06 -6.98 -6.12
CA PHE A 130 4.15 -6.47 -6.95
C PHE A 130 5.35 -7.41 -7.10
N TYR A 131 5.39 -8.54 -6.38
CA TYR A 131 6.43 -9.54 -6.57
C TYR A 131 6.15 -10.44 -7.76
N VAL A 132 6.85 -10.21 -8.86
CA VAL A 132 6.71 -10.86 -10.17
C VAL A 132 7.16 -12.34 -10.22
N TRP A 133 7.62 -12.87 -9.12
CA TRP A 133 8.20 -14.22 -8.98
C TRP A 133 7.48 -15.09 -7.93
N ALA A 134 6.50 -14.56 -7.24
CA ALA A 134 5.84 -15.25 -6.14
C ALA A 134 5.16 -16.56 -6.57
N SER A 135 4.48 -16.57 -7.74
CA SER A 135 3.87 -17.79 -8.28
C SER A 135 4.89 -18.87 -8.63
N TYR A 136 6.09 -18.47 -9.05
CA TYR A 136 7.17 -19.41 -9.36
C TYR A 136 7.65 -20.13 -8.09
N ILE A 137 7.94 -19.38 -7.02
CA ILE A 137 8.38 -19.95 -5.74
C ILE A 137 7.28 -20.85 -5.16
N ALA A 138 6.03 -20.36 -5.14
CA ALA A 138 4.91 -21.16 -4.63
C ALA A 138 4.76 -22.50 -5.38
N ARG A 139 4.87 -22.49 -6.71
CA ARG A 139 4.81 -23.70 -7.52
C ARG A 139 6.01 -24.64 -7.27
N LYS A 140 7.23 -24.09 -7.18
CA LYS A 140 8.47 -24.86 -6.95
C LYS A 140 8.40 -25.67 -5.65
N TYR A 141 7.81 -25.09 -4.60
CA TYR A 141 7.70 -25.72 -3.28
C TYR A 141 6.30 -26.26 -2.97
N ASN A 142 5.42 -26.36 -3.98
CA ASN A 142 4.04 -26.83 -3.84
C ASN A 142 3.23 -26.09 -2.75
N LEU A 143 3.44 -24.76 -2.61
CA LEU A 143 2.75 -23.92 -1.65
C LEU A 143 1.47 -23.34 -2.24
N VAL A 144 0.47 -23.08 -1.39
CA VAL A 144 -0.67 -22.23 -1.77
C VAL A 144 -0.18 -20.80 -1.96
N TYR A 145 -0.47 -20.20 -3.10
CA TYR A 145 -0.10 -18.82 -3.40
C TYR A 145 -1.26 -17.87 -3.12
N VAL A 146 -1.08 -16.99 -2.15
CA VAL A 146 -1.98 -15.88 -1.85
C VAL A 146 -1.32 -14.58 -2.25
N SER A 147 -1.94 -13.85 -3.17
CA SER A 147 -1.49 -12.50 -3.54
C SER A 147 -2.20 -11.48 -2.65
N PHE A 148 -1.46 -10.66 -1.89
CA PHE A 148 -2.04 -9.63 -1.06
C PHE A 148 -1.90 -8.25 -1.72
N TRP A 149 -3.05 -7.69 -2.09
CA TRP A 149 -3.21 -6.37 -2.65
C TRP A 149 -3.50 -5.35 -1.54
N THR A 150 -2.57 -4.42 -1.32
CA THR A 150 -2.63 -3.45 -0.20
C THR A 150 -3.30 -2.13 -0.54
N GLU A 151 -3.83 -2.00 -1.75
CA GLU A 151 -4.48 -0.83 -2.33
C GLU A 151 -5.97 -1.11 -2.62
N PRO A 152 -6.79 -0.16 -3.15
CA PRO A 152 -8.21 -0.40 -3.43
C PRO A 152 -8.44 -1.40 -4.57
N ALA A 153 -9.58 -2.05 -4.56
CA ALA A 153 -9.98 -3.01 -5.60
C ALA A 153 -10.11 -2.35 -6.98
N LEU A 154 -10.47 -1.07 -7.03
CA LEU A 154 -10.51 -0.30 -8.27
C LEU A 154 -9.15 -0.29 -8.98
N VAL A 155 -8.07 -0.01 -8.25
CA VAL A 155 -6.70 0.00 -8.78
C VAL A 155 -6.30 -1.40 -9.23
N LEU A 156 -6.58 -2.44 -8.43
CA LEU A 156 -6.38 -3.84 -8.83
C LEU A 156 -7.10 -4.15 -10.15
N SER A 157 -8.36 -3.75 -10.28
CA SER A 157 -9.16 -4.05 -11.47
C SER A 157 -8.60 -3.36 -12.73
N LEU A 158 -8.14 -2.12 -12.61
CA LEU A 158 -7.54 -1.41 -13.73
C LEU A 158 -6.25 -2.10 -14.21
N TYR A 159 -5.37 -2.48 -13.30
CA TYR A 159 -4.16 -3.22 -13.64
C TYR A 159 -4.46 -4.65 -14.14
N TYR A 160 -5.45 -5.32 -13.56
CA TYR A 160 -5.86 -6.66 -13.99
C TYR A 160 -6.37 -6.69 -15.44
N HIS A 161 -6.94 -5.55 -15.90
CA HIS A 161 -7.49 -5.37 -17.25
C HIS A 161 -6.65 -4.42 -18.12
N LEU A 162 -5.33 -4.42 -17.97
CA LEU A 162 -4.40 -3.64 -18.82
C LEU A 162 -4.57 -3.89 -20.32
N ASP A 163 -4.91 -5.13 -20.70
CA ASP A 163 -5.23 -5.53 -22.05
C ASP A 163 -6.42 -4.75 -22.62
N LEU A 164 -7.47 -4.52 -21.82
CA LEU A 164 -8.63 -3.75 -22.24
C LEU A 164 -8.28 -2.25 -22.37
N LEU A 165 -7.51 -1.69 -21.45
CA LEU A 165 -7.04 -0.30 -21.53
C LEU A 165 -6.20 -0.07 -22.80
N LYS A 166 -5.30 -1.02 -23.11
CA LYS A 166 -4.47 -0.99 -24.30
C LYS A 166 -5.29 -1.12 -25.58
N LYS A 167 -6.19 -2.13 -25.65
CA LYS A 167 -7.07 -2.37 -26.79
C LYS A 167 -7.94 -1.17 -27.14
N ASN A 168 -8.38 -0.42 -26.12
CA ASN A 168 -9.24 0.76 -26.29
C ASN A 168 -8.46 2.08 -26.43
N GLY A 169 -7.12 2.05 -26.44
CA GLY A 169 -6.27 3.21 -26.67
C GLY A 169 -6.22 4.22 -25.49
N HIS A 170 -6.52 3.77 -24.27
CA HIS A 170 -6.35 4.57 -23.04
C HIS A 170 -5.04 4.27 -22.32
N PHE A 171 -4.24 3.33 -22.80
CA PHE A 171 -2.93 3.00 -22.27
C PHE A 171 -1.96 2.59 -23.39
N GLY A 172 -0.69 2.95 -23.26
CA GLY A 172 0.37 2.64 -24.21
C GLY A 172 0.87 3.89 -24.94
N SER A 173 1.91 3.74 -25.76
CA SER A 173 2.61 4.82 -26.49
C SER A 173 1.73 5.68 -27.43
N GLN A 174 0.53 5.24 -27.70
CA GLN A 174 -0.46 5.96 -28.54
C GLN A 174 -1.72 6.34 -27.75
N ALA A 175 -1.70 6.27 -26.43
CA ALA A 175 -2.83 6.62 -25.58
C ALA A 175 -3.11 8.13 -25.63
N LYS A 176 -3.92 8.57 -26.59
CA LYS A 176 -4.34 9.98 -26.75
C LYS A 176 -5.84 10.20 -26.53
N ARG A 177 -6.57 9.13 -26.17
CA ARG A 177 -8.01 9.25 -25.94
C ARG A 177 -8.28 10.00 -24.64
N LYS A 178 -9.22 10.95 -24.71
CA LYS A 178 -9.67 11.77 -23.58
C LYS A 178 -11.10 11.48 -23.16
N ASP A 179 -11.78 10.60 -23.87
CA ASP A 179 -13.12 10.14 -23.53
C ASP A 179 -13.11 9.25 -22.29
N MET A 180 -14.30 9.02 -21.75
CA MET A 180 -14.46 8.25 -20.52
C MET A 180 -14.10 6.77 -20.72
N ILE A 181 -13.50 6.19 -19.68
CA ILE A 181 -13.23 4.76 -19.56
C ILE A 181 -14.44 4.15 -18.85
N ASP A 182 -15.29 3.39 -19.59
CA ASP A 182 -16.53 2.82 -19.09
C ASP A 182 -16.69 1.30 -19.39
N TYR A 183 -15.64 0.70 -19.93
CA TYR A 183 -15.63 -0.68 -20.41
C TYR A 183 -14.91 -1.68 -19.48
N ILE A 184 -14.36 -1.23 -18.35
CA ILE A 184 -13.70 -2.12 -17.39
C ILE A 184 -14.77 -2.78 -16.51
N PRO A 185 -14.80 -4.13 -16.41
CA PRO A 185 -15.82 -4.84 -15.67
C PRO A 185 -15.90 -4.42 -14.18
N GLY A 186 -17.08 -4.00 -13.73
CA GLY A 186 -17.32 -3.60 -12.35
C GLY A 186 -16.79 -2.22 -11.97
N VAL A 187 -16.16 -1.51 -12.90
CA VAL A 187 -15.65 -0.14 -12.69
C VAL A 187 -16.62 0.86 -13.30
N GLY A 188 -17.02 1.85 -12.51
CA GLY A 188 -17.79 2.98 -13.00
C GLY A 188 -16.99 3.86 -13.96
N ALA A 189 -17.70 4.63 -14.82
CA ALA A 189 -17.05 5.50 -15.79
C ALA A 189 -16.07 6.47 -15.11
N MET A 190 -14.87 6.60 -15.66
CA MET A 190 -13.81 7.44 -15.11
C MET A 190 -13.03 8.16 -16.22
N LYS A 191 -12.37 9.26 -15.87
CA LYS A 191 -11.52 9.99 -16.80
C LYS A 191 -10.15 9.33 -16.93
N PRO A 192 -9.46 9.43 -18.09
CA PRO A 192 -8.06 8.97 -18.22
C PRO A 192 -7.11 9.62 -17.20
N THR A 193 -7.39 10.85 -16.77
CA THR A 193 -6.63 11.58 -15.72
C THR A 193 -6.82 11.01 -14.31
N ASP A 194 -7.75 10.10 -14.12
CA ASP A 194 -7.97 9.38 -12.86
C ASP A 194 -7.26 8.03 -12.83
N LEU A 195 -6.60 7.61 -13.93
CA LEU A 195 -5.74 6.44 -13.95
C LEU A 195 -4.50 6.66 -13.06
N MET A 196 -3.87 5.56 -12.65
CA MET A 196 -2.60 5.58 -11.94
C MET A 196 -1.53 6.30 -12.81
N SER A 197 -0.58 7.01 -12.16
CA SER A 197 0.40 7.83 -12.89
C SER A 197 1.19 7.04 -13.94
N TYR A 198 1.53 5.80 -13.67
CA TYR A 198 2.25 4.93 -14.61
C TYR A 198 1.43 4.60 -15.87
N LEU A 199 0.10 4.59 -15.77
CA LEU A 199 -0.76 4.38 -16.94
C LEU A 199 -0.99 5.66 -17.75
N GLN A 200 -0.62 6.81 -17.19
CA GLN A 200 -0.65 8.12 -17.85
C GLN A 200 0.70 8.52 -18.46
N ALA A 201 1.78 7.76 -18.17
CA ALA A 201 3.13 8.06 -18.62
C ALA A 201 3.31 7.85 -20.13
N ASP A 202 4.08 8.73 -20.78
CA ASP A 202 4.44 8.59 -22.20
C ASP A 202 5.44 7.44 -22.43
N ASP A 203 6.43 7.29 -21.55
CA ASP A 203 7.36 6.17 -21.56
C ASP A 203 6.84 5.00 -20.72
N ILE A 204 6.48 3.93 -21.38
CA ILE A 204 5.98 2.68 -20.79
C ILE A 204 7.03 1.55 -20.77
N CYS A 205 8.28 1.84 -21.09
CA CYS A 205 9.38 0.86 -21.16
C CYS A 205 10.25 0.86 -19.90
N THR A 206 9.90 1.61 -18.86
CA THR A 206 10.69 1.70 -17.62
C THR A 206 10.66 0.38 -16.82
N VAL A 207 11.59 0.25 -15.87
CA VAL A 207 11.65 -0.91 -14.96
C VAL A 207 10.33 -1.10 -14.23
N VAL A 208 9.71 -0.01 -13.76
CA VAL A 208 8.44 -0.07 -13.04
C VAL A 208 7.31 -0.59 -13.93
N HIS A 209 7.24 -0.19 -15.20
CA HIS A 209 6.26 -0.74 -16.14
C HIS A 209 6.47 -2.24 -16.35
N ARG A 210 7.71 -2.71 -16.47
CA ARG A 210 8.00 -4.15 -16.54
C ARG A 210 7.53 -4.90 -15.30
N VAL A 211 7.71 -4.32 -14.10
CA VAL A 211 7.17 -4.90 -12.86
C VAL A 211 5.66 -4.97 -12.92
N ILE A 212 4.98 -3.89 -13.25
CA ILE A 212 3.52 -3.83 -13.34
C ILE A 212 3.00 -4.91 -14.30
N TYR A 213 3.52 -4.97 -15.53
CA TYR A 213 3.10 -5.99 -16.49
C TYR A 213 3.26 -7.41 -15.96
N ARG A 214 4.44 -7.73 -15.38
CA ARG A 214 4.73 -9.07 -14.88
C ARG A 214 3.94 -9.39 -13.61
N ALA A 215 3.78 -8.44 -12.72
CA ALA A 215 3.02 -8.62 -11.47
C ALA A 215 1.55 -8.98 -11.76
N PHE A 216 0.93 -8.29 -12.73
CA PHE A 216 -0.47 -8.56 -13.08
C PHE A 216 -0.67 -9.77 -13.99
N GLU A 217 0.39 -10.28 -14.63
CA GLU A 217 0.40 -11.64 -15.19
C GLU A 217 0.67 -12.71 -14.11
N ASP A 218 1.43 -12.39 -13.06
CA ASP A 218 1.71 -13.32 -11.98
C ASP A 218 0.52 -13.47 -11.02
N VAL A 219 -0.19 -12.37 -10.71
CA VAL A 219 -1.38 -12.38 -9.85
C VAL A 219 -2.50 -13.28 -10.41
N LYS A 220 -2.63 -13.38 -11.73
CA LYS A 220 -3.58 -14.29 -12.39
C LYS A 220 -3.30 -15.78 -12.11
N LYS A 221 -2.12 -16.12 -11.58
CA LYS A 221 -1.71 -17.47 -11.18
C LYS A 221 -1.86 -17.73 -9.68
N ALA A 222 -2.27 -16.72 -8.91
CA ALA A 222 -2.52 -16.90 -7.49
C ALA A 222 -3.71 -17.85 -7.26
N ASP A 223 -3.63 -18.69 -6.25
CA ASP A 223 -4.76 -19.52 -5.83
C ASP A 223 -5.86 -18.63 -5.23
N ILE A 224 -5.47 -17.55 -4.52
CA ILE A 224 -6.38 -16.60 -3.85
C ILE A 224 -5.79 -15.19 -3.94
N ILE A 225 -6.66 -14.18 -4.13
CA ILE A 225 -6.30 -12.76 -3.98
C ILE A 225 -7.00 -12.22 -2.73
N ILE A 226 -6.30 -11.47 -1.91
CA ILE A 226 -6.89 -10.71 -0.81
C ILE A 226 -6.61 -9.22 -0.98
N CYS A 227 -7.60 -8.36 -0.69
CA CYS A 227 -7.53 -6.91 -0.88
C CYS A 227 -7.73 -6.19 0.45
N ASN A 228 -6.91 -5.15 0.69
CA ASN A 228 -7.07 -4.26 1.84
C ASN A 228 -8.13 -3.18 1.57
N THR A 229 -9.36 -3.61 1.34
CA THR A 229 -10.54 -2.75 1.17
C THR A 229 -11.76 -3.41 1.80
N VAL A 230 -12.90 -2.75 1.77
CA VAL A 230 -14.18 -3.27 2.26
C VAL A 230 -15.20 -3.39 1.13
N GLU A 231 -16.04 -4.42 1.21
CA GLU A 231 -17.03 -4.72 0.18
C GLU A 231 -18.03 -3.58 -0.02
N GLU A 232 -18.45 -2.93 1.07
CA GLU A 232 -19.40 -1.82 1.08
C GLU A 232 -18.93 -0.57 0.33
N LEU A 233 -17.63 -0.45 0.07
CA LEU A 233 -17.06 0.67 -0.69
C LEU A 233 -16.87 0.36 -2.17
N GLU A 234 -16.61 -0.91 -2.53
CA GLU A 234 -16.18 -1.30 -3.88
C GLU A 234 -16.92 -2.57 -4.39
N LEU A 235 -18.16 -2.78 -3.99
CA LEU A 235 -18.95 -3.99 -4.23
C LEU A 235 -18.93 -4.45 -5.70
N ASN A 236 -19.19 -3.54 -6.65
CA ASN A 236 -19.26 -3.89 -8.07
C ASN A 236 -17.92 -4.36 -8.62
N THR A 237 -16.85 -3.68 -8.25
CA THR A 237 -15.48 -4.00 -8.65
C THR A 237 -15.04 -5.35 -8.09
N LEU A 238 -15.25 -5.54 -6.79
CA LEU A 238 -14.93 -6.81 -6.11
C LEU A 238 -15.73 -7.98 -6.67
N SER A 239 -17.02 -7.80 -6.92
CA SER A 239 -17.85 -8.83 -7.55
C SER A 239 -17.39 -9.20 -8.95
N ALA A 240 -16.91 -8.22 -9.73
CA ALA A 240 -16.36 -8.48 -11.06
C ALA A 240 -15.02 -9.23 -11.01
N LEU A 241 -14.14 -8.88 -10.09
CA LEU A 241 -12.88 -9.57 -9.84
C LEU A 241 -13.12 -11.00 -9.33
N HIS A 242 -13.99 -11.17 -8.35
CA HIS A 242 -14.29 -12.48 -7.75
C HIS A 242 -14.82 -13.49 -8.78
N ARG A 243 -15.63 -13.04 -9.77
CA ARG A 243 -16.08 -13.89 -10.90
C ARG A 243 -14.92 -14.39 -11.79
N LYS A 244 -13.78 -13.72 -11.76
CA LYS A 244 -12.57 -14.10 -12.53
C LYS A 244 -11.64 -15.01 -11.73
N GLN A 245 -11.47 -14.65 -10.44
CA GLN A 245 -10.53 -15.30 -9.54
C GLN A 245 -10.98 -15.09 -8.09
N HIS A 246 -10.79 -16.06 -7.21
CA HIS A 246 -11.12 -15.94 -5.79
C HIS A 246 -10.47 -14.69 -5.18
N THR A 247 -11.26 -13.66 -4.95
CA THR A 247 -10.81 -12.35 -4.47
C THR A 247 -11.65 -11.96 -3.26
N TYR A 248 -11.00 -11.70 -2.12
CA TYR A 248 -11.66 -11.36 -0.86
C TYR A 248 -11.23 -9.97 -0.37
N ALA A 249 -12.20 -9.09 -0.11
CA ALA A 249 -11.98 -7.84 0.62
C ALA A 249 -11.95 -8.15 2.12
N ILE A 250 -10.80 -7.99 2.76
CA ILE A 250 -10.58 -8.32 4.17
C ILE A 250 -10.15 -7.12 5.02
N GLY A 251 -10.16 -5.91 4.43
CA GLY A 251 -9.81 -4.64 5.06
C GLY A 251 -10.94 -4.00 5.88
N PRO A 252 -10.69 -2.83 6.46
CA PRO A 252 -9.40 -2.17 6.46
C PRO A 252 -8.41 -2.88 7.37
N ILE A 253 -7.23 -3.20 6.84
CA ILE A 253 -6.13 -3.74 7.64
C ILE A 253 -5.10 -2.63 7.78
N VAL A 254 -5.19 -1.86 8.84
CA VAL A 254 -4.27 -0.76 9.13
C VAL A 254 -3.75 -0.86 10.56
N SER A 255 -2.62 -0.23 10.84
CA SER A 255 -2.02 -0.20 12.17
C SER A 255 -2.99 0.41 13.18
N GLY A 256 -3.07 -0.17 14.39
CA GLY A 256 -3.96 0.32 15.45
C GLY A 256 -5.36 -0.32 15.49
N PHE A 257 -5.73 -1.18 14.53
CA PHE A 257 -6.99 -1.96 14.56
C PHE A 257 -6.86 -3.31 15.30
N THR A 258 -5.66 -3.75 15.55
CA THR A 258 -5.40 -4.92 16.40
C THR A 258 -5.09 -4.44 17.82
N ASN A 259 -5.52 -5.19 18.83
CA ASN A 259 -5.19 -4.91 20.25
C ASN A 259 -3.68 -5.02 20.56
N GLN A 260 -2.85 -5.31 19.57
CA GLN A 260 -1.40 -5.41 19.68
C GLN A 260 -0.76 -4.36 18.78
N GLU A 261 -0.18 -3.33 19.37
CA GLU A 261 0.63 -2.36 18.65
C GLU A 261 1.97 -3.00 18.27
N VAL A 262 2.19 -3.16 16.96
CA VAL A 262 3.49 -3.53 16.41
C VAL A 262 4.10 -2.27 15.79
N ALA A 263 5.25 -1.86 16.31
CA ALA A 263 5.92 -0.67 15.83
C ALA A 263 6.64 -0.96 14.50
N THR A 264 6.11 -0.42 13.42
CA THR A 264 6.57 -0.63 12.03
C THR A 264 7.21 0.61 11.41
N SER A 265 7.25 1.72 12.12
CA SER A 265 7.74 3.00 11.59
C SER A 265 9.19 2.90 11.10
N LEU A 266 9.45 3.43 9.91
CA LEU A 266 10.78 3.52 9.32
C LEU A 266 11.56 4.76 9.77
N TRP A 267 10.92 5.64 10.56
CA TRP A 267 11.48 6.88 11.11
C TRP A 267 11.13 7.01 12.59
N SER A 268 11.96 7.73 13.34
CA SER A 268 11.66 8.09 14.73
C SER A 268 10.43 8.99 14.80
N GLU A 269 9.48 8.65 15.65
CA GLU A 269 8.22 9.37 15.78
C GLU A 269 8.32 10.50 16.81
N SER A 270 7.82 11.68 16.42
CA SER A 270 7.60 12.80 17.33
C SER A 270 6.23 12.69 17.98
N ASP A 271 6.13 12.98 19.29
CA ASP A 271 4.85 13.08 19.98
C ASP A 271 4.22 14.45 19.75
N CYS A 272 3.15 14.49 18.95
CA CYS A 272 2.39 15.71 18.68
C CYS A 272 1.30 15.99 19.73
N THR A 273 1.02 15.05 20.63
CA THR A 273 -0.10 15.11 21.59
C THR A 273 -0.10 16.35 22.49
N PRO A 274 1.04 16.75 23.09
CA PRO A 274 1.05 17.95 23.96
C PRO A 274 0.65 19.23 23.23
N TRP A 275 1.09 19.37 21.97
CA TRP A 275 0.74 20.53 21.16
C TRP A 275 -0.74 20.47 20.72
N LEU A 276 -1.21 19.32 20.30
CA LEU A 276 -2.61 19.11 19.88
C LEU A 276 -3.58 19.36 21.03
N ASN A 277 -3.27 18.93 22.26
CA ASN A 277 -4.08 19.17 23.45
C ASN A 277 -4.27 20.66 23.76
N SER A 278 -3.37 21.55 23.29
CA SER A 278 -3.49 22.99 23.44
C SER A 278 -4.41 23.65 22.40
N LYS A 279 -4.98 22.90 21.48
CA LYS A 279 -5.79 23.43 20.36
C LYS A 279 -7.27 23.10 20.53
N PRO A 280 -8.15 24.00 20.07
CA PRO A 280 -9.59 23.70 20.02
C PRO A 280 -9.90 22.48 19.16
N ASN A 281 -11.03 21.81 19.46
CA ASN A 281 -11.51 20.73 18.64
C ASN A 281 -11.71 21.16 17.18
N ARG A 282 -11.28 20.30 16.24
CA ARG A 282 -11.44 20.47 14.78
C ARG A 282 -10.80 21.76 14.23
N SER A 283 -9.79 22.32 14.91
CA SER A 283 -9.13 23.57 14.53
C SER A 283 -7.79 23.37 13.83
N VAL A 284 -7.30 22.15 13.73
CA VAL A 284 -5.98 21.81 13.19
C VAL A 284 -6.10 21.06 11.89
N LEU A 285 -5.39 21.51 10.85
CA LEU A 285 -5.17 20.76 9.61
C LEU A 285 -3.93 19.87 9.77
N TYR A 286 -4.08 18.58 9.53
CA TYR A 286 -2.94 17.68 9.38
C TYR A 286 -2.46 17.71 7.94
N VAL A 287 -1.14 17.74 7.72
CA VAL A 287 -0.52 17.80 6.39
C VAL A 287 0.55 16.71 6.29
N SER A 288 0.40 15.78 5.35
CA SER A 288 1.39 14.71 5.12
C SER A 288 1.33 14.19 3.70
N PHE A 289 2.52 14.05 3.09
CA PHE A 289 2.68 13.56 1.72
C PHE A 289 3.27 12.13 1.67
N GLY A 290 3.07 11.36 2.75
CA GLY A 290 3.40 9.94 2.83
C GLY A 290 4.86 9.64 3.08
N SER A 291 5.23 8.38 2.81
CA SER A 291 6.53 7.80 3.15
C SER A 291 7.50 7.67 1.97
N HIS A 292 7.08 8.03 0.76
CA HIS A 292 7.92 7.96 -0.44
C HIS A 292 8.75 9.25 -0.60
N ALA A 293 10.03 9.11 -0.92
CA ALA A 293 10.96 10.24 -1.07
C ALA A 293 10.81 10.97 -2.42
N HIS A 294 11.29 12.23 -2.47
CA HIS A 294 11.48 13.01 -3.70
C HIS A 294 10.22 13.16 -4.58
N THR A 295 9.07 13.35 -3.96
CA THR A 295 7.78 13.34 -4.67
C THR A 295 7.23 14.73 -4.98
N THR A 296 7.81 15.79 -4.41
CA THR A 296 7.28 17.15 -4.49
C THR A 296 8.38 18.13 -4.90
N SER A 297 8.05 19.09 -5.75
CA SER A 297 8.98 20.17 -6.11
C SER A 297 9.09 21.22 -4.99
N LYS A 298 10.23 21.91 -4.92
CA LYS A 298 10.43 23.02 -3.98
C LYS A 298 9.36 24.11 -4.16
N GLN A 299 8.96 24.38 -5.39
CA GLN A 299 7.94 25.39 -5.70
C GLN A 299 6.56 25.00 -5.13
N GLU A 300 6.17 23.73 -5.26
CA GLU A 300 4.91 23.24 -4.68
C GLU A 300 4.92 23.32 -3.15
N ILE A 301 6.02 22.91 -2.51
CA ILE A 301 6.19 23.08 -1.05
C ILE A 301 6.05 24.57 -0.64
N TRP A 302 6.62 25.48 -1.42
CA TRP A 302 6.54 26.91 -1.13
C TRP A 302 5.11 27.46 -1.25
N GLU A 303 4.37 27.06 -2.27
CA GLU A 303 2.97 27.52 -2.44
C GLU A 303 2.07 26.91 -1.35
N ILE A 304 2.27 25.64 -0.97
CA ILE A 304 1.57 25.01 0.16
C ILE A 304 1.90 25.75 1.46
N ALA A 305 3.19 26.01 1.74
CA ALA A 305 3.63 26.70 2.94
C ALA A 305 2.99 28.09 3.06
N ARG A 306 3.01 28.87 1.97
CA ARG A 306 2.39 30.19 1.94
C ARG A 306 0.88 30.13 2.10
N GLY A 307 0.21 29.18 1.44
CA GLY A 307 -1.23 28.93 1.60
C GLY A 307 -1.61 28.59 3.05
N LEU A 308 -0.82 27.75 3.72
CA LEU A 308 -0.98 27.45 5.16
C LEU A 308 -0.87 28.69 6.02
N LEU A 309 0.09 29.59 5.74
CA LEU A 309 0.26 30.83 6.52
C LEU A 309 -0.93 31.78 6.36
N ILE A 310 -1.35 32.04 5.10
CA ILE A 310 -2.42 33.01 4.81
C ILE A 310 -3.81 32.48 5.20
N SER A 311 -4.00 31.14 5.24
CA SER A 311 -5.27 30.54 5.69
C SER A 311 -5.63 30.87 7.15
N GLY A 312 -4.64 31.17 7.97
CA GLY A 312 -4.83 31.42 9.40
C GLY A 312 -5.12 30.18 10.26
N VAL A 313 -5.24 29.00 9.66
CA VAL A 313 -5.57 27.74 10.33
C VAL A 313 -4.37 27.19 11.12
N ASN A 314 -4.61 26.50 12.25
CA ASN A 314 -3.56 25.75 12.91
C ASN A 314 -3.21 24.51 12.07
N PHE A 315 -1.95 24.07 12.07
CA PHE A 315 -1.56 22.87 11.33
C PHE A 315 -0.43 22.08 12.01
N VAL A 316 -0.46 20.76 11.77
CA VAL A 316 0.68 19.86 11.97
C VAL A 316 1.13 19.42 10.60
N TRP A 317 2.39 19.67 10.26
CA TRP A 317 2.96 19.29 8.97
C TRP A 317 4.11 18.31 9.13
N VAL A 318 3.94 17.12 8.56
CA VAL A 318 5.00 16.12 8.47
C VAL A 318 5.85 16.42 7.25
N ILE A 319 7.09 16.84 7.48
CA ILE A 319 8.05 17.13 6.43
C ILE A 319 9.31 16.30 6.66
N ARG A 320 9.50 15.31 5.81
CA ARG A 320 10.70 14.48 5.85
C ARG A 320 11.86 15.21 5.15
N PRO A 321 13.11 14.97 5.60
CA PRO A 321 14.29 15.58 4.98
C PRO A 321 14.46 15.23 3.49
N ASP A 322 13.94 14.07 3.06
CA ASP A 322 14.05 13.52 1.72
C ASP A 322 12.83 13.79 0.81
N ILE A 323 11.93 14.72 1.19
CA ILE A 323 10.68 14.99 0.43
C ILE A 323 10.92 15.77 -0.86
N VAL A 324 11.96 16.59 -0.89
CA VAL A 324 12.35 17.41 -2.05
C VAL A 324 13.65 16.87 -2.61
N ASN A 325 13.71 16.72 -3.93
CA ASN A 325 14.96 16.39 -4.63
C ASN A 325 15.84 17.64 -4.76
N SER A 326 16.43 18.09 -3.66
CA SER A 326 17.39 19.19 -3.67
C SER A 326 18.44 19.03 -2.58
N ASP A 327 19.69 19.36 -2.89
CA ASP A 327 20.80 19.36 -1.93
C ASP A 327 20.72 20.57 -0.95
N GLU A 328 19.69 21.41 -1.05
CA GLU A 328 19.52 22.59 -0.22
C GLU A 328 18.95 22.23 1.15
N ALA A 329 19.66 22.61 2.20
CA ALA A 329 19.25 22.39 3.60
C ALA A 329 17.92 23.09 3.97
N ASN A 330 17.47 24.11 3.23
CA ASN A 330 16.25 24.88 3.47
C ASN A 330 15.31 24.82 2.27
N PHE A 331 14.37 23.89 2.31
CA PHE A 331 13.32 23.76 1.30
C PHE A 331 12.03 24.55 1.63
N LEU A 332 11.91 25.11 2.84
CA LEU A 332 10.79 26.00 3.23
C LEU A 332 11.05 27.45 2.81
N PRO A 333 10.00 28.25 2.53
CA PRO A 333 10.17 29.65 2.19
C PRO A 333 10.86 30.43 3.32
N PRO A 334 11.72 31.41 2.99
CA PRO A 334 12.31 32.28 3.99
C PRO A 334 11.24 32.94 4.88
N GLY A 335 11.47 32.96 6.21
CA GLY A 335 10.56 33.56 7.17
C GLY A 335 9.31 32.71 7.51
N PHE A 336 9.16 31.50 6.94
CA PHE A 336 8.01 30.63 7.21
C PHE A 336 7.86 30.30 8.69
N GLU A 337 8.95 29.91 9.35
CA GLU A 337 8.95 29.57 10.78
C GLU A 337 8.49 30.75 11.67
N ASN A 338 8.96 31.97 11.36
CA ASN A 338 8.52 33.18 12.02
C ASN A 338 7.03 33.47 11.79
N GLY A 339 6.52 33.17 10.58
CA GLY A 339 5.11 33.35 10.23
C GLY A 339 4.16 32.38 10.92
N MET A 340 4.63 31.20 11.32
CA MET A 340 3.81 30.20 12.01
C MET A 340 3.34 30.65 13.41
N LYS A 341 4.19 31.32 14.19
CA LYS A 341 3.91 31.92 15.52
C LYS A 341 2.95 31.10 16.41
N GLY A 342 3.28 29.86 16.70
CA GLY A 342 2.49 28.95 17.56
C GLY A 342 1.25 28.32 16.91
N ARG A 343 0.95 28.65 15.63
CA ARG A 343 -0.13 28.00 14.86
C ARG A 343 0.32 26.73 14.15
N GLY A 344 1.61 26.56 13.84
CA GLY A 344 2.16 25.42 13.14
C GLY A 344 3.06 24.58 14.03
N LEU A 345 3.01 23.26 13.83
CA LEU A 345 3.97 22.29 14.33
C LEU A 345 4.55 21.54 13.13
N ILE A 346 5.87 21.60 12.95
CA ILE A 346 6.57 20.81 11.92
C ILE A 346 7.29 19.67 12.61
N VAL A 347 7.11 18.46 12.09
CA VAL A 347 7.80 17.26 12.55
C VAL A 347 8.32 16.46 11.34
N GLN A 348 9.42 15.72 11.54
CA GLN A 348 9.93 14.86 10.48
C GLN A 348 9.06 13.63 10.26
N TRP A 349 8.51 13.07 11.34
CA TRP A 349 7.61 11.93 11.33
C TRP A 349 6.80 11.86 12.63
N CYS A 350 5.62 11.25 12.57
CA CYS A 350 4.77 11.00 13.74
C CYS A 350 3.86 9.77 13.48
N SER A 351 3.25 9.25 14.53
CA SER A 351 2.21 8.25 14.41
C SER A 351 0.95 8.87 13.78
N GLN A 352 0.77 8.67 12.47
CA GLN A 352 -0.31 9.31 11.69
C GLN A 352 -1.68 9.03 12.29
N ILE A 353 -1.97 7.78 12.61
CA ILE A 353 -3.27 7.40 13.16
C ILE A 353 -3.54 8.08 14.52
N LYS A 354 -2.54 8.19 15.39
CA LYS A 354 -2.67 8.89 16.70
C LYS A 354 -2.95 10.38 16.49
N VAL A 355 -2.30 10.99 15.50
CA VAL A 355 -2.53 12.42 15.18
C VAL A 355 -3.90 12.62 14.55
N ILE A 356 -4.25 11.88 13.50
CA ILE A 356 -5.53 12.05 12.79
C ILE A 356 -6.73 11.77 13.71
N SER A 357 -6.61 10.82 14.63
CA SER A 357 -7.68 10.48 15.58
C SER A 357 -7.84 11.50 16.72
N HIS A 358 -6.95 12.49 16.83
CA HIS A 358 -7.00 13.49 17.90
C HIS A 358 -8.16 14.47 17.66
N PRO A 359 -8.96 14.82 18.70
CA PRO A 359 -10.13 15.71 18.56
C PRO A 359 -9.84 17.08 17.95
N ALA A 360 -8.62 17.60 18.11
CA ALA A 360 -8.20 18.87 17.53
C ALA A 360 -8.09 18.84 16.00
N ILE A 361 -7.94 17.66 15.37
CA ILE A 361 -7.82 17.54 13.92
C ILE A 361 -9.19 17.72 13.26
N GLY A 362 -9.25 18.66 12.31
CA GLY A 362 -10.45 19.00 11.57
C GLY A 362 -10.41 18.69 10.07
N GLY A 363 -9.22 18.44 9.51
CA GLY A 363 -9.00 18.13 8.10
C GLY A 363 -7.62 17.54 7.85
N PHE A 364 -7.46 16.90 6.69
CA PHE A 364 -6.21 16.27 6.29
C PHE A 364 -5.84 16.66 4.85
N LEU A 365 -4.77 17.41 4.65
CA LEU A 365 -4.15 17.62 3.35
C LEU A 365 -3.23 16.43 3.06
N SER A 366 -3.69 15.56 2.17
CA SER A 366 -3.13 14.24 1.91
C SER A 366 -2.68 14.06 0.47
N HIS A 367 -1.61 13.29 0.26
CA HIS A 367 -1.22 12.75 -1.05
C HIS A 367 -2.16 11.66 -1.58
N CYS A 368 -3.18 11.25 -0.82
CA CYS A 368 -4.14 10.20 -1.18
C CYS A 368 -3.55 8.77 -1.26
N GLY A 369 -2.44 8.45 -0.60
CA GLY A 369 -2.01 7.06 -0.42
C GLY A 369 -3.09 6.26 0.33
N TRP A 370 -3.29 5.00 -0.06
CA TRP A 370 -4.45 4.22 0.36
C TRP A 370 -4.61 4.07 1.88
N ASN A 371 -3.53 3.77 2.60
CA ASN A 371 -3.59 3.69 4.07
C ASN A 371 -4.03 5.02 4.69
N SER A 372 -3.53 6.15 4.17
CA SER A 372 -3.93 7.48 4.64
C SER A 372 -5.42 7.77 4.38
N VAL A 373 -5.95 7.30 3.26
CA VAL A 373 -7.40 7.39 2.96
C VAL A 373 -8.21 6.56 3.95
N LEU A 374 -7.82 5.30 4.20
CA LEU A 374 -8.50 4.43 5.16
C LEU A 374 -8.45 4.98 6.60
N GLU A 375 -7.28 5.47 7.04
CA GLU A 375 -7.10 6.07 8.36
C GLU A 375 -7.92 7.36 8.51
N SER A 376 -8.02 8.16 7.44
CA SER A 376 -8.84 9.37 7.41
C SER A 376 -10.33 9.05 7.53
N ILE A 377 -10.83 8.06 6.78
CA ILE A 377 -12.22 7.60 6.86
C ILE A 377 -12.51 7.06 8.27
N TRP A 378 -11.63 6.24 8.81
CA TRP A 378 -11.79 5.69 10.16
C TRP A 378 -11.88 6.79 11.22
N SER A 379 -11.00 7.78 11.14
CA SER A 379 -10.97 8.91 12.07
C SER A 379 -12.03 9.97 11.77
N ARG A 380 -12.83 9.80 10.70
CA ARG A 380 -13.86 10.73 10.24
C ARG A 380 -13.35 12.14 9.97
N VAL A 381 -12.13 12.23 9.41
CA VAL A 381 -11.47 13.48 9.06
C VAL A 381 -11.50 13.67 7.54
N PRO A 382 -12.20 14.69 7.01
CA PRO A 382 -12.29 14.90 5.56
C PRO A 382 -10.96 15.35 4.96
N LEU A 383 -10.79 15.08 3.64
CA LEU A 383 -9.51 15.23 2.95
C LEU A 383 -9.48 16.43 1.99
N ILE A 384 -8.31 17.06 1.90
CA ILE A 384 -7.87 17.82 0.73
C ILE A 384 -6.88 16.91 -0.02
N CYS A 385 -7.20 16.58 -1.27
CA CYS A 385 -6.46 15.63 -2.07
C CYS A 385 -5.40 16.32 -2.92
N PHE A 386 -4.15 15.92 -2.74
CA PHE A 386 -3.02 16.34 -3.54
C PHE A 386 -2.21 15.12 -4.00
N PRO A 387 -2.72 14.35 -4.98
CA PRO A 387 -2.04 13.16 -5.48
C PRO A 387 -0.73 13.54 -6.17
N LEU A 388 0.31 12.76 -5.91
CA LEU A 388 1.66 12.99 -6.43
C LEU A 388 2.06 11.95 -7.46
N PHE A 389 1.78 10.66 -7.23
CA PHE A 389 2.15 9.56 -8.14
C PHE A 389 1.39 8.26 -7.81
N THR A 390 1.62 7.21 -8.57
CA THR A 390 1.04 5.84 -8.44
C THR A 390 -0.50 5.82 -8.46
N ASP A 391 -1.10 5.08 -7.54
CA ASP A 391 -2.53 4.88 -7.32
C ASP A 391 -3.27 6.12 -6.79
N GLN A 392 -2.52 7.12 -6.33
CA GLN A 392 -3.06 8.28 -5.62
C GLN A 392 -4.08 9.08 -6.45
N PHE A 393 -3.91 9.14 -7.78
CA PHE A 393 -4.88 9.77 -8.69
C PHE A 393 -6.22 9.03 -8.72
N THR A 394 -6.16 7.71 -8.72
CA THR A 394 -7.35 6.85 -8.66
C THR A 394 -8.00 6.92 -7.27
N ASN A 395 -7.20 6.95 -6.21
CA ASN A 395 -7.68 7.12 -4.84
C ASN A 395 -8.37 8.46 -4.64
N ARG A 396 -7.81 9.55 -5.21
CA ARG A 396 -8.45 10.87 -5.24
C ARG A 396 -9.84 10.79 -5.89
N LYS A 397 -9.97 10.08 -7.02
CA LYS A 397 -11.27 9.89 -7.69
C LYS A 397 -12.29 9.22 -6.74
N LEU A 398 -11.89 8.20 -5.99
CA LEU A 398 -12.75 7.57 -4.98
C LEU A 398 -13.16 8.58 -3.90
N VAL A 399 -12.21 9.33 -3.35
CA VAL A 399 -12.44 10.30 -2.27
C VAL A 399 -13.33 11.46 -2.70
N VAL A 400 -13.06 12.06 -3.87
CA VAL A 400 -13.70 13.32 -4.32
C VAL A 400 -14.99 13.05 -5.10
N ASN A 401 -14.96 12.09 -6.04
CA ASN A 401 -16.05 11.89 -6.97
C ASN A 401 -17.06 10.84 -6.50
N ASP A 402 -16.58 9.69 -6.00
CA ASP A 402 -17.43 8.57 -5.67
C ASP A 402 -18.02 8.70 -4.26
N TRP A 403 -17.18 8.97 -3.27
CA TRP A 403 -17.59 9.03 -1.86
C TRP A 403 -17.88 10.44 -1.36
N LYS A 404 -17.39 11.47 -2.04
CA LYS A 404 -17.58 12.89 -1.71
C LYS A 404 -17.16 13.25 -0.28
N ILE A 405 -16.08 12.65 0.19
CA ILE A 405 -15.52 12.83 1.53
C ILE A 405 -14.32 13.76 1.57
N GLY A 406 -14.02 14.39 0.46
CA GLY A 406 -12.90 15.32 0.31
C GLY A 406 -13.04 16.16 -0.95
N ILE A 407 -12.07 17.05 -1.12
CA ILE A 407 -11.98 17.98 -2.26
C ILE A 407 -10.61 17.87 -2.91
N ASN A 408 -10.50 18.26 -4.17
CA ASN A 408 -9.21 18.36 -4.86
C ASN A 408 -8.51 19.66 -4.45
N LEU A 409 -7.20 19.61 -4.20
CA LEU A 409 -6.42 20.81 -3.85
C LEU A 409 -6.31 21.77 -5.02
N CYS A 410 -6.01 21.23 -6.21
CA CYS A 410 -5.95 22.02 -7.44
C CYS A 410 -6.38 21.17 -8.64
N ASP A 411 -6.99 21.81 -9.63
CA ASP A 411 -7.37 21.24 -10.92
C ASP A 411 -6.45 21.70 -12.07
N ARG A 412 -5.41 22.46 -11.74
CA ARG A 412 -4.43 23.05 -12.67
C ARG A 412 -3.11 22.28 -12.67
N ALA A 413 -2.28 22.54 -13.67
CA ALA A 413 -0.94 21.96 -13.76
C ALA A 413 0.04 22.47 -12.68
N SER A 414 -0.25 23.62 -12.06
CA SER A 414 0.57 24.20 -10.98
C SER A 414 -0.30 24.68 -9.84
N ILE A 415 0.12 24.36 -8.63
CA ILE A 415 -0.55 24.82 -7.40
C ILE A 415 -0.20 26.28 -7.09
N MET A 416 -1.17 27.03 -6.58
CA MET A 416 -1.02 28.43 -6.18
C MET A 416 -1.47 28.61 -4.72
N ARG A 417 -0.75 29.45 -3.96
CA ARG A 417 -1.02 29.71 -2.53
C ARG A 417 -2.45 30.14 -2.23
N ASP A 418 -3.04 30.96 -3.09
CA ASP A 418 -4.40 31.48 -2.90
C ASP A 418 -5.44 30.36 -3.06
N GLU A 419 -5.20 29.41 -3.97
CA GLU A 419 -6.02 28.21 -4.13
C GLU A 419 -5.87 27.27 -2.92
N VAL A 420 -4.64 27.10 -2.41
CA VAL A 420 -4.38 26.32 -1.18
C VAL A 420 -5.13 26.94 0.00
N GLU A 421 -5.06 28.27 0.17
CA GLU A 421 -5.81 28.99 1.21
C GLU A 421 -7.32 28.75 1.09
N GLU A 422 -7.87 28.94 -0.11
CA GLU A 422 -9.30 28.76 -0.40
C GLU A 422 -9.76 27.35 0.00
N LYS A 423 -9.04 26.32 -0.47
CA LYS A 423 -9.40 24.91 -0.18
C LYS A 423 -9.28 24.58 1.31
N ILE A 424 -8.27 25.11 2.01
CA ILE A 424 -8.14 24.96 3.45
C ILE A 424 -9.33 25.58 4.17
N LYS A 425 -9.71 26.82 3.84
CA LYS A 425 -10.85 27.50 4.45
C LYS A 425 -12.17 26.77 4.15
N TYR A 426 -12.35 26.30 2.91
CA TYR A 426 -13.52 25.52 2.50
C TYR A 426 -13.69 24.25 3.33
N LEU A 427 -12.59 23.51 3.60
CA LEU A 427 -12.65 22.26 4.36
C LEU A 427 -12.76 22.51 5.88
N MET A 428 -12.14 23.57 6.39
CA MET A 428 -12.01 23.76 7.83
C MET A 428 -13.16 24.55 8.45
N SER A 429 -13.96 25.24 7.65
CA SER A 429 -15.02 26.14 8.18
C SER A 429 -16.24 26.19 7.27
N GLY A 430 -17.38 26.66 7.84
CA GLY A 430 -18.62 26.87 7.11
C GLY A 430 -19.45 25.62 6.85
N GLU A 431 -20.53 25.80 6.06
CA GLU A 431 -21.52 24.77 5.73
C GLU A 431 -20.90 23.60 4.94
N SER A 432 -20.05 23.91 3.97
CA SER A 432 -19.32 22.91 3.18
C SER A 432 -18.48 21.94 4.01
N SER A 433 -17.89 22.43 5.11
CA SER A 433 -17.15 21.59 6.06
C SER A 433 -18.07 20.57 6.74
N GLU A 434 -19.29 20.96 7.11
CA GLU A 434 -20.25 20.06 7.74
C GLU A 434 -20.83 19.03 6.75
N GLU A 435 -21.02 19.40 5.48
CA GLU A 435 -21.41 18.45 4.42
C GLU A 435 -20.36 17.34 4.25
N LEU A 436 -19.07 17.71 4.15
CA LEU A 436 -17.99 16.75 4.04
C LEU A 436 -17.87 15.85 5.30
N ARG A 437 -18.07 16.42 6.49
CA ARG A 437 -18.08 15.67 7.76
C ARG A 437 -19.23 14.67 7.84
N ASN A 438 -20.41 15.05 7.36
CA ASN A 438 -21.54 14.14 7.30
C ASN A 438 -21.28 13.01 6.29
N ALA A 439 -20.75 13.32 5.12
CA ALA A 439 -20.41 12.33 4.11
C ALA A 439 -19.37 11.31 4.63
N ILE A 440 -18.25 11.77 5.21
CA ILE A 440 -17.22 10.86 5.72
C ILE A 440 -17.71 10.03 6.92
N LYS A 441 -18.63 10.55 7.72
CA LYS A 441 -19.25 9.80 8.82
C LYS A 441 -20.07 8.62 8.30
N GLU A 442 -20.81 8.80 7.20
CA GLU A 442 -21.56 7.71 6.56
C GLU A 442 -20.62 6.66 5.95
N VAL A 443 -19.54 7.09 5.32
CA VAL A 443 -18.52 6.18 4.78
C VAL A 443 -17.80 5.44 5.90
N SER A 444 -17.45 6.12 7.01
CA SER A 444 -16.84 5.50 8.20
C SER A 444 -17.71 4.40 8.80
N ARG A 445 -19.03 4.60 8.87
CA ARG A 445 -19.97 3.57 9.36
C ARG A 445 -19.91 2.28 8.54
N LYS A 446 -19.66 2.37 7.23
CA LYS A 446 -19.49 1.19 6.38
C LYS A 446 -18.25 0.40 6.77
N LEU A 447 -17.11 1.08 7.06
CA LEU A 447 -15.90 0.44 7.56
C LEU A 447 -16.13 -0.22 8.93
N GLU A 448 -16.76 0.51 9.83
CA GLU A 448 -17.09 0.01 11.18
C GLU A 448 -17.97 -1.24 11.09
N TYR A 449 -19.02 -1.21 10.26
CA TYR A 449 -19.91 -2.36 10.04
C TYR A 449 -19.17 -3.55 9.44
N ALA A 450 -18.32 -3.32 8.43
CA ALA A 450 -17.57 -4.39 7.77
C ALA A 450 -16.68 -5.20 8.75
N LEU A 451 -16.20 -4.57 9.83
CA LEU A 451 -15.36 -5.18 10.85
C LEU A 451 -16.14 -5.83 12.00
N THR A 452 -17.46 -5.68 12.06
CA THR A 452 -18.27 -6.43 13.05
C THR A 452 -18.25 -7.93 12.77
N SER A 453 -18.63 -8.76 13.75
CA SER A 453 -18.71 -10.22 13.59
C SER A 453 -19.57 -10.66 12.41
N ASP A 454 -20.59 -9.87 12.06
CA ASP A 454 -21.52 -10.10 10.95
C ASP A 454 -21.20 -9.27 9.70
N GLY A 455 -20.13 -8.48 9.75
CA GLY A 455 -19.69 -7.62 8.65
C GLY A 455 -19.01 -8.38 7.52
N SER A 456 -18.92 -7.72 6.37
CA SER A 456 -18.36 -8.31 5.14
C SER A 456 -16.90 -8.73 5.31
N SER A 457 -16.05 -7.89 5.90
CA SER A 457 -14.63 -8.15 6.05
C SER A 457 -14.33 -9.34 6.96
N GLU A 458 -15.06 -9.48 8.09
CA GLU A 458 -14.90 -10.62 8.96
C GLU A 458 -15.47 -11.92 8.36
N LYS A 459 -16.55 -11.85 7.59
CA LYS A 459 -17.07 -12.98 6.82
C LYS A 459 -16.06 -13.41 5.75
N ASN A 460 -15.60 -12.46 4.95
CA ASN A 460 -14.61 -12.71 3.90
C ASN A 460 -13.31 -13.27 4.45
N PHE A 461 -12.85 -12.77 5.60
CA PHE A 461 -11.65 -13.28 6.26
C PHE A 461 -11.82 -14.73 6.71
N ARG A 462 -12.98 -15.11 7.27
CA ARG A 462 -13.28 -16.50 7.64
C ARG A 462 -13.33 -17.41 6.41
N VAL A 463 -14.04 -16.99 5.34
CA VAL A 463 -14.11 -17.76 4.09
C VAL A 463 -12.72 -17.89 3.45
N PHE A 464 -11.92 -16.82 3.44
CA PHE A 464 -10.54 -16.86 2.98
C PHE A 464 -9.70 -17.91 3.72
N ILE A 465 -9.80 -17.98 5.06
CA ILE A 465 -9.08 -19.00 5.86
C ILE A 465 -9.53 -20.41 5.51
N GLU A 466 -10.83 -20.62 5.35
CA GLU A 466 -11.39 -21.94 4.99
C GLU A 466 -10.92 -22.36 3.59
N ASP A 467 -10.99 -21.46 2.63
CA ASP A 467 -10.55 -21.68 1.26
C ASP A 467 -9.04 -21.96 1.19
N MET A 468 -8.21 -21.17 1.89
CA MET A 468 -6.78 -21.41 2.00
C MET A 468 -6.48 -22.79 2.60
N LYS A 469 -7.17 -23.19 3.68
CA LYS A 469 -7.02 -24.54 4.30
C LYS A 469 -7.45 -25.64 3.32
N ALA A 470 -8.46 -25.43 2.51
CA ALA A 470 -8.90 -26.37 1.48
C ALA A 470 -7.83 -26.53 0.38
N HIS A 471 -7.23 -25.45 -0.08
CA HIS A 471 -6.13 -25.48 -1.05
C HIS A 471 -4.89 -26.19 -0.48
N ILE A 472 -4.53 -25.95 0.79
CA ILE A 472 -3.42 -26.65 1.48
C ILE A 472 -3.68 -28.16 1.49
N LYS A 473 -4.89 -28.61 1.85
CA LYS A 473 -5.25 -30.03 1.86
C LYS A 473 -5.17 -30.65 0.47
N LYS A 474 -5.66 -29.94 -0.55
CA LYS A 474 -5.61 -30.39 -1.96
C LYS A 474 -4.15 -30.59 -2.41
N LYS A 475 -3.27 -29.61 -2.15
CA LYS A 475 -1.84 -29.72 -2.52
C LYS A 475 -1.12 -30.83 -1.76
N ALA A 476 -1.43 -31.04 -0.49
CA ALA A 476 -0.89 -32.17 0.30
C ALA A 476 -1.34 -33.54 -0.24
N GLY A 477 -2.58 -33.67 -0.72
CA GLY A 477 -3.10 -34.92 -1.31
C GLY A 477 -2.47 -35.26 -2.67
N VAL A 478 -2.13 -34.27 -3.46
CA VAL A 478 -1.47 -34.47 -4.78
C VAL A 478 -0.01 -34.89 -4.63
N ALA A 479 0.67 -34.53 -3.51
CA ALA A 479 2.06 -34.90 -3.26
C ALA A 479 2.28 -36.42 -3.07
N PHE A 480 1.23 -37.21 -2.83
CA PHE A 480 1.32 -38.69 -2.73
C PHE A 480 1.32 -39.40 -4.08
N ASP A 481 0.94 -38.70 -5.19
CA ASP A 481 0.83 -39.33 -6.54
C ASP A 481 1.99 -39.02 -7.49
N VAL A 482 2.95 -38.18 -7.12
CA VAL A 482 4.06 -37.77 -7.98
C VAL A 482 5.42 -38.00 -7.32
N GLN A 483 5.78 -39.27 -7.12
CA GLN A 483 7.17 -39.73 -7.14
C GLN A 483 7.46 -40.25 -8.55
N ASP A 484 7.84 -39.38 -9.42
CA ASP A 484 8.81 -39.53 -10.53
C ASP A 484 8.63 -38.41 -11.57
N GLN A 485 9.47 -37.43 -11.51
CA GLN A 485 10.04 -36.76 -12.70
C GLN A 485 10.99 -35.64 -12.27
N THR A 486 12.27 -35.96 -12.33
CA THR A 486 13.39 -35.01 -12.36
C THR A 486 13.21 -34.02 -13.53
N ILE A 487 13.03 -32.74 -13.23
CA ILE A 487 13.14 -31.68 -14.24
C ILE A 487 14.30 -30.76 -13.83
N GLY A 488 15.32 -30.82 -14.69
CA GLY A 488 16.54 -30.08 -14.60
C GLY A 488 16.39 -28.56 -14.79
N HIS A 489 17.37 -27.88 -14.29
CA HIS A 489 17.59 -26.43 -14.38
C HIS A 489 17.39 -25.82 -15.77
N VAL A 490 16.56 -24.79 -15.90
CA VAL A 490 16.75 -23.78 -16.94
C VAL A 490 16.23 -22.42 -16.45
N TRP A 491 17.09 -21.63 -15.85
CA TRP A 491 17.02 -20.18 -15.94
C TRP A 491 18.26 -19.71 -16.67
N ALA A 492 18.19 -19.71 -18.01
CA ALA A 492 19.21 -19.09 -18.84
C ALA A 492 18.90 -17.61 -19.08
N PRO A 493 19.91 -16.73 -19.17
CA PRO A 493 19.76 -15.29 -19.44
C PRO A 493 19.03 -14.96 -20.74
N THR A 494 18.80 -15.95 -21.59
CA THR A 494 18.20 -15.81 -22.92
C THR A 494 16.70 -15.45 -22.90
N ALA A 495 15.95 -15.81 -21.85
CA ALA A 495 14.52 -15.49 -21.76
C ALA A 495 14.25 -13.99 -21.49
N VAL A 496 15.20 -13.29 -20.88
CA VAL A 496 15.11 -11.85 -20.60
C VAL A 496 15.22 -11.04 -21.90
N LYS A 497 16.10 -11.42 -22.82
CA LYS A 497 16.28 -10.72 -24.10
C LYS A 497 15.10 -10.86 -25.06
N LEU A 498 14.42 -12.01 -25.09
CA LEU A 498 13.27 -12.21 -25.98
C LEU A 498 12.04 -11.38 -25.54
N CYS A 499 11.85 -11.16 -24.23
CA CYS A 499 10.73 -10.37 -23.72
C CYS A 499 10.97 -8.86 -23.92
N GLU A 500 12.23 -8.40 -23.80
CA GLU A 500 12.61 -7.01 -24.09
C GLU A 500 12.38 -6.66 -25.56
N GLN A 501 12.69 -7.57 -26.47
CA GLN A 501 12.44 -7.38 -27.91
C GLN A 501 10.94 -7.40 -28.24
N THR A 502 10.11 -8.18 -27.55
CA THR A 502 8.68 -8.28 -27.82
C THR A 502 7.91 -7.06 -27.33
N ILE A 503 8.30 -6.44 -26.22
CA ILE A 503 7.64 -5.23 -25.71
C ILE A 503 8.04 -4.00 -26.53
N CYS A 504 9.31 -3.86 -26.88
CA CYS A 504 9.80 -2.77 -27.74
C CYS A 504 9.45 -3.00 -29.23
N SER A 505 9.42 -4.24 -29.75
CA SER A 505 9.07 -4.51 -31.15
C SER A 505 7.56 -4.42 -31.42
N LEU A 506 6.70 -4.62 -30.40
CA LEU A 506 5.27 -4.33 -30.52
C LEU A 506 4.97 -2.83 -30.56
N SER A 507 5.88 -1.96 -30.10
CA SER A 507 5.78 -0.52 -30.29
C SER A 507 6.24 -0.03 -31.66
N ASN A 508 7.08 -0.80 -32.38
CA ASN A 508 7.65 -0.40 -33.66
C ASN A 508 6.99 -1.02 -34.90
N ASN A 509 6.08 -2.00 -34.76
CA ASN A 509 5.42 -2.67 -35.87
C ASN A 509 3.97 -2.23 -36.13
N LEU A 510 3.60 -1.02 -35.68
CA LEU A 510 2.33 -0.35 -36.01
C LEU A 510 2.61 1.08 -36.50
N ASN A 511 3.44 1.19 -37.55
CA ASN A 511 3.44 2.34 -38.45
C ASN A 511 2.68 1.97 -39.73
#